data_c4c6099729902326b0c1b013e40165bd
#
_entry.id   c4c6099729902326b0c1b013e40165bd
#
_cell.length_a   1.000
_cell.length_b   1.000
_cell.length_c   1.000
_cell.angle_alpha   90.00
_cell.angle_beta   90.00
_cell.angle_gamma   90.00
#
_symmetry.space_group_name_H-M   'P 1'
#
loop_
_entity.id
_entity.type
_entity.pdbx_description
1 polymer ?
#
loop_
_entity_poly.entity_id
_entity_poly.type
_entity_poly.pdbx_seq_one_letter_code
_entity_poly.pdbx_strand_id
1 'polypeptide(L)'
;MLDLKQLTADVCRIATEVGYFLKEERKNFRRERVVEKHAHDYVSYVDKESEVRVVKALTALLPEAGFITEEGSATYQDEPYCWVIDPLDGTTNYIHDEAPYCVSIALRSRTELLLGVVYEVCRDECFYAWKGGKAFMNGEEIHVSNVEDIKDAFVITELPYNHLQYKQTALHLIDQLYGVVGGIRMNGSAAAAICYVAIGRFDAWMEAFLGKWDYSAAALIVQEAGGKVTDFYGEDHFIEGHHIIATNGNLHPVFQKILSEVPPLNM
;
A
#
# COMPACT_ATOMS: atom_id res chain seq x y z
N MET A 1 6.79 1.65 26.80
CA MET A 1 5.81 2.01 25.75
C MET A 1 6.61 2.59 24.61
N LEU A 2 6.41 2.17 23.37
CA LEU A 2 7.13 2.68 22.20
C LEU A 2 6.82 4.17 22.00
N ASP A 3 7.83 4.98 21.73
CA ASP A 3 7.64 6.34 21.21
C ASP A 3 7.37 6.24 19.70
N LEU A 4 6.09 6.09 19.35
CA LEU A 4 5.68 5.90 17.96
C LEU A 4 6.07 7.07 17.06
N LYS A 5 6.05 8.30 17.58
CA LYS A 5 6.42 9.48 16.80
C LYS A 5 7.90 9.45 16.40
N GLN A 6 8.78 9.18 17.38
CA GLN A 6 10.22 9.08 17.12
C GLN A 6 10.53 7.88 16.22
N LEU A 7 9.89 6.73 16.49
CA LEU A 7 10.06 5.52 15.70
C LEU A 7 9.64 5.74 14.24
N THR A 8 8.52 6.44 14.02
CA THR A 8 8.06 6.78 12.66
C THR A 8 9.09 7.66 11.94
N ALA A 9 9.65 8.66 12.60
CA ALA A 9 10.70 9.51 12.00
C ALA A 9 11.95 8.71 11.60
N ASP A 10 12.36 7.74 12.40
CA ASP A 10 13.47 6.84 12.06
C ASP A 10 13.14 5.93 10.88
N VAL A 11 11.90 5.42 10.79
CA VAL A 11 11.43 4.61 9.66
C VAL A 11 11.33 5.45 8.38
N CYS A 12 10.88 6.70 8.44
CA CYS A 12 10.89 7.61 7.28
C CYS A 12 12.31 7.75 6.70
N ARG A 13 13.32 7.91 7.55
CA ARG A 13 14.72 7.97 7.11
C ARG A 13 15.15 6.68 6.42
N ILE A 14 14.82 5.51 7.00
CA ILE A 14 15.15 4.21 6.41
C ILE A 14 14.48 4.05 5.03
N ALA A 15 13.16 4.33 4.93
CA ALA A 15 12.42 4.22 3.68
C ALA A 15 12.99 5.16 2.60
N THR A 16 13.35 6.39 2.97
CA THR A 16 13.98 7.36 2.07
C THR A 16 15.36 6.90 1.60
N GLU A 17 16.21 6.38 2.49
CA GLU A 17 17.54 5.84 2.13
C GLU A 17 17.43 4.67 1.15
N VAL A 18 16.46 3.77 1.35
CA VAL A 18 16.21 2.65 0.43
C VAL A 18 15.63 3.15 -0.89
N GLY A 19 14.72 4.13 -0.87
CA GLY A 19 14.20 4.75 -2.09
C GLY A 19 15.28 5.44 -2.92
N TYR A 20 16.26 6.09 -2.29
CA TYR A 20 17.43 6.60 -3.02
C TYR A 20 18.27 5.48 -3.62
N PHE A 21 18.43 4.35 -2.93
CA PHE A 21 19.05 3.17 -3.52
C PHE A 21 18.30 2.69 -4.76
N LEU A 22 16.97 2.55 -4.69
CA LEU A 22 16.13 2.20 -5.84
C LEU A 22 16.36 3.14 -7.03
N LYS A 23 16.38 4.44 -6.77
CA LYS A 23 16.58 5.49 -7.79
C LYS A 23 17.97 5.42 -8.44
N GLU A 24 19.01 5.13 -7.66
CA GLU A 24 20.37 4.96 -8.20
C GLU A 24 20.51 3.65 -9.01
N GLU A 25 19.97 2.55 -8.49
CA GLU A 25 19.99 1.27 -9.22
C GLU A 25 19.19 1.36 -10.54
N ARG A 26 18.11 2.15 -10.58
CA ARG A 26 17.32 2.34 -11.80
C ARG A 26 18.14 2.89 -12.97
N LYS A 27 19.12 3.74 -12.71
CA LYS A 27 19.99 4.33 -13.75
C LYS A 27 20.80 3.27 -14.51
N ASN A 28 21.11 2.14 -13.86
CA ASN A 28 21.93 1.04 -14.42
C ASN A 28 21.14 -0.27 -14.49
N PHE A 29 19.83 -0.22 -14.34
CA PHE A 29 18.98 -1.39 -14.30
C PHE A 29 19.02 -2.16 -15.62
N ARG A 30 19.13 -3.50 -15.53
CA ARG A 30 19.16 -4.40 -16.68
C ARG A 30 18.00 -5.39 -16.58
N ARG A 31 17.10 -5.33 -17.54
CA ARG A 31 15.94 -6.22 -17.64
C ARG A 31 16.30 -7.71 -17.68
N GLU A 32 17.48 -8.06 -18.17
CA GLU A 32 17.96 -9.45 -18.21
C GLU A 32 18.15 -10.07 -16.82
N ARG A 33 18.13 -9.26 -15.76
CA ARG A 33 18.23 -9.70 -14.35
C ARG A 33 16.88 -9.83 -13.65
N VAL A 34 15.80 -9.62 -14.37
CA VAL A 34 14.44 -9.82 -13.85
C VAL A 34 14.11 -11.30 -13.87
N VAL A 35 13.52 -11.80 -12.80
CA VAL A 35 13.03 -13.17 -12.67
C VAL A 35 11.51 -13.12 -12.51
N GLU A 36 10.79 -13.92 -13.28
CA GLU A 36 9.36 -14.12 -13.10
C GLU A 36 9.15 -15.17 -11.99
N LYS A 37 8.54 -14.76 -10.86
CA LYS A 37 8.20 -15.67 -9.74
C LYS A 37 7.00 -16.55 -10.12
N HIS A 38 5.98 -15.90 -10.65
CA HIS A 38 4.74 -16.50 -11.19
C HIS A 38 4.32 -15.73 -12.43
N ALA A 39 3.32 -16.22 -13.17
CA ALA A 39 2.83 -15.52 -14.36
C ALA A 39 2.46 -14.05 -14.02
N HIS A 40 3.16 -13.11 -14.67
CA HIS A 40 3.03 -11.65 -14.45
C HIS A 40 3.42 -11.14 -13.05
N ASP A 41 4.16 -11.93 -12.29
CA ASP A 41 4.72 -11.57 -10.99
C ASP A 41 6.25 -11.58 -11.11
N TYR A 42 6.86 -10.42 -10.96
CA TYR A 42 8.28 -10.21 -11.24
C TYR A 42 9.04 -9.82 -9.98
N VAL A 43 10.28 -10.26 -9.92
CA VAL A 43 11.25 -9.84 -8.93
C VAL A 43 12.57 -9.55 -9.60
N SER A 44 13.28 -8.58 -9.10
CA SER A 44 14.65 -8.29 -9.51
C SER A 44 15.61 -8.44 -8.32
N TYR A 45 16.89 -8.35 -8.61
CA TYR A 45 17.89 -8.29 -7.54
C TYR A 45 17.71 -7.03 -6.66
N VAL A 46 17.07 -6.00 -7.19
CA VAL A 46 16.84 -4.72 -6.50
C VAL A 46 15.84 -4.88 -5.38
N ASP A 47 14.75 -5.64 -5.60
CA ASP A 47 13.75 -5.95 -4.56
C ASP A 47 14.41 -6.67 -3.38
N LYS A 48 15.15 -7.73 -3.65
CA LYS A 48 15.84 -8.53 -2.63
C LYS A 48 16.90 -7.74 -1.85
N GLU A 49 17.69 -6.94 -2.54
CA GLU A 49 18.72 -6.12 -1.89
C GLU A 49 18.06 -5.01 -1.04
N SER A 50 16.96 -4.43 -1.52
CA SER A 50 16.17 -3.44 -0.78
C SER A 50 15.59 -4.05 0.49
N GLU A 51 15.01 -5.26 0.41
CA GLU A 51 14.48 -5.96 1.59
C GLU A 51 15.56 -6.22 2.63
N VAL A 52 16.72 -6.72 2.23
CA VAL A 52 17.86 -6.96 3.14
C VAL A 52 18.28 -5.67 3.86
N ARG A 53 18.30 -4.54 3.16
CA ARG A 53 18.65 -3.23 3.74
C ARG A 53 17.61 -2.78 4.76
N VAL A 54 16.32 -2.86 4.41
CA VAL A 54 15.21 -2.51 5.31
C VAL A 54 15.22 -3.40 6.55
N VAL A 55 15.25 -4.72 6.39
CA VAL A 55 15.25 -5.70 7.49
C VAL A 55 16.43 -5.45 8.44
N LYS A 56 17.63 -5.25 7.90
CA LYS A 56 18.82 -4.95 8.72
C LYS A 56 18.65 -3.69 9.56
N ALA A 57 18.15 -2.61 8.96
CA ALA A 57 17.96 -1.34 9.65
C ALA A 57 16.87 -1.43 10.73
N LEU A 58 15.74 -2.07 10.42
CA LEU A 58 14.62 -2.24 11.35
C LEU A 58 14.95 -3.21 12.50
N THR A 59 15.74 -4.26 12.24
CA THR A 59 16.24 -5.15 13.31
C THR A 59 17.09 -4.38 14.32
N ALA A 60 17.92 -3.44 13.86
CA ALA A 60 18.71 -2.59 14.75
C ALA A 60 17.84 -1.59 15.53
N LEU A 61 16.72 -1.13 14.92
CA LEU A 61 15.82 -0.14 15.52
C LEU A 61 14.87 -0.75 16.57
N LEU A 62 14.33 -1.96 16.31
CA LEU A 62 13.40 -2.68 17.20
C LEU A 62 13.71 -4.19 17.18
N PRO A 63 14.70 -4.65 17.97
CA PRO A 63 15.18 -6.04 17.93
C PRO A 63 14.15 -7.10 18.33
N GLU A 64 13.11 -6.70 19.10
CA GLU A 64 12.04 -7.59 19.55
C GLU A 64 10.89 -7.79 18.54
N ALA A 65 10.97 -7.17 17.35
CA ALA A 65 9.96 -7.32 16.31
C ALA A 65 10.33 -8.42 15.32
N GLY A 66 9.32 -9.22 14.92
CA GLY A 66 9.40 -10.12 13.78
C GLY A 66 9.08 -9.41 12.46
N PHE A 67 9.01 -10.18 11.36
CA PHE A 67 8.88 -9.63 10.02
C PHE A 67 7.90 -10.43 9.16
N ILE A 68 7.05 -9.71 8.42
CA ILE A 68 6.30 -10.19 7.26
C ILE A 68 6.83 -9.39 6.06
N THR A 69 7.47 -10.06 5.12
CA THR A 69 8.14 -9.42 3.99
C THR A 69 7.73 -10.08 2.69
N GLU A 70 7.66 -9.31 1.59
CA GLU A 70 7.27 -9.82 0.29
C GLU A 70 8.25 -10.86 -0.24
N GLU A 71 9.56 -10.59 -0.13
CA GLU A 71 10.62 -11.45 -0.68
C GLU A 71 11.05 -12.59 0.27
N GLY A 72 10.50 -12.61 1.49
CA GLY A 72 10.69 -13.69 2.45
C GLY A 72 12.07 -13.78 3.08
N SER A 73 12.83 -12.69 3.15
CA SER A 73 14.17 -12.67 3.76
C SER A 73 14.17 -12.80 5.28
N ALA A 74 13.03 -12.57 5.92
CA ALA A 74 12.85 -12.67 7.37
C ALA A 74 11.46 -13.23 7.71
N THR A 75 11.24 -13.63 8.97
CA THR A 75 10.03 -14.35 9.39
C THR A 75 9.43 -13.75 10.66
N TYR A 76 8.12 -13.99 10.85
CA TYR A 76 7.36 -13.67 12.05
C TYR A 76 7.03 -14.96 12.81
N GLN A 77 7.36 -15.02 14.11
CA GLN A 77 7.13 -16.18 14.98
C GLN A 77 6.32 -15.78 16.25
N ASP A 78 5.29 -14.95 16.04
CA ASP A 78 4.41 -14.45 17.09
C ASP A 78 5.08 -13.49 18.11
N GLU A 79 6.08 -12.73 17.65
CA GLU A 79 6.67 -11.62 18.41
C GLU A 79 5.61 -10.56 18.78
N PRO A 80 5.82 -9.76 19.86
CA PRO A 80 4.84 -8.75 20.28
C PRO A 80 4.60 -7.66 19.24
N TYR A 81 5.57 -7.44 18.37
CA TYR A 81 5.53 -6.51 17.23
C TYR A 81 5.94 -7.21 15.95
N CYS A 82 5.42 -6.74 14.84
CA CYS A 82 5.74 -7.26 13.52
C CYS A 82 5.91 -6.11 12.52
N TRP A 83 7.05 -6.05 11.87
CA TRP A 83 7.26 -5.23 10.69
C TRP A 83 6.60 -5.89 9.48
N VAL A 84 5.86 -5.12 8.69
CA VAL A 84 5.26 -5.56 7.43
C VAL A 84 5.86 -4.71 6.33
N ILE A 85 6.54 -5.35 5.36
CA ILE A 85 7.44 -4.65 4.44
C ILE A 85 7.16 -5.09 3.01
N ASP A 86 6.99 -4.10 2.13
CA ASP A 86 7.21 -4.21 0.72
C ASP A 86 8.41 -3.33 0.35
N PRO A 87 9.53 -3.94 -0.08
CA PRO A 87 10.73 -3.18 -0.41
C PRO A 87 10.63 -2.40 -1.71
N LEU A 88 9.72 -2.80 -2.62
CA LEU A 88 9.49 -2.18 -3.92
C LEU A 88 8.07 -2.49 -4.44
N ASP A 89 7.06 -1.85 -3.87
CA ASP A 89 5.69 -1.89 -4.42
C ASP A 89 5.66 -1.18 -5.79
N GLY A 90 5.10 -1.85 -6.79
CA GLY A 90 5.14 -1.41 -8.17
C GLY A 90 6.37 -1.92 -8.94
N THR A 91 6.83 -3.16 -8.69
CA THR A 91 7.97 -3.80 -9.37
C THR A 91 7.85 -3.75 -10.89
N THR A 92 6.65 -3.99 -11.45
CA THR A 92 6.41 -3.87 -12.90
C THR A 92 6.67 -2.46 -13.40
N ASN A 93 6.18 -1.44 -12.69
CA ASN A 93 6.43 -0.03 -13.02
C ASN A 93 7.94 0.25 -12.99
N TYR A 94 8.62 -0.18 -11.91
CA TYR A 94 10.07 -0.02 -11.80
C TYR A 94 10.82 -0.65 -12.97
N ILE A 95 10.47 -1.88 -13.38
CA ILE A 95 11.09 -2.58 -14.52
C ILE A 95 10.91 -1.79 -15.82
N HIS A 96 9.76 -1.12 -15.98
CA HIS A 96 9.41 -0.36 -17.19
C HIS A 96 9.81 1.11 -17.16
N ASP A 97 10.43 1.60 -16.06
CA ASP A 97 10.78 3.01 -15.85
C ASP A 97 9.55 3.93 -15.80
N GLU A 98 8.47 3.41 -15.23
CA GLU A 98 7.18 4.08 -15.08
C GLU A 98 6.92 4.38 -13.60
N ALA A 99 6.12 5.41 -13.35
CA ALA A 99 5.67 5.80 -12.01
C ALA A 99 4.23 5.33 -11.77
N PRO A 100 3.81 5.15 -10.50
CA PRO A 100 4.62 5.22 -9.27
C PRO A 100 5.27 3.89 -8.90
N TYR A 101 6.30 3.94 -8.06
CA TYR A 101 6.78 2.83 -7.25
C TYR A 101 7.30 3.35 -5.91
N CYS A 102 7.20 2.54 -4.86
CA CYS A 102 7.48 3.00 -3.51
C CYS A 102 8.06 1.93 -2.60
N VAL A 103 8.59 2.36 -1.45
CA VAL A 103 8.95 1.52 -0.31
C VAL A 103 7.84 1.62 0.72
N SER A 104 7.25 0.51 1.15
CA SER A 104 6.16 0.44 2.11
C SER A 104 6.61 -0.29 3.38
N ILE A 105 6.49 0.37 4.54
CA ILE A 105 6.91 -0.17 5.85
C ILE A 105 5.82 0.12 6.88
N ALA A 106 5.25 -0.93 7.48
CA ALA A 106 4.36 -0.81 8.61
C ALA A 106 4.91 -1.51 9.84
N LEU A 107 4.56 -1.03 11.02
CA LEU A 107 4.67 -1.76 12.28
C LEU A 107 3.28 -2.07 12.80
N ARG A 108 3.06 -3.32 13.19
CA ARG A 108 1.83 -3.74 13.87
C ARG A 108 2.14 -4.42 15.19
N SER A 109 1.18 -4.34 16.12
CA SER A 109 1.03 -5.30 17.21
C SER A 109 0.29 -6.54 16.68
N ARG A 110 -0.07 -7.46 17.57
CA ARG A 110 -0.91 -8.61 17.20
C ARG A 110 -2.28 -8.23 16.64
N THR A 111 -2.82 -7.07 17.05
CA THR A 111 -4.22 -6.70 16.78
C THR A 111 -4.41 -5.42 16.01
N GLU A 112 -3.39 -4.59 15.86
CA GLU A 112 -3.55 -3.25 15.29
C GLU A 112 -2.29 -2.71 14.63
N LEU A 113 -2.47 -1.84 13.65
CA LEU A 113 -1.41 -1.07 13.03
C LEU A 113 -0.95 0.04 13.98
N LEU A 114 0.36 0.23 14.13
CA LEU A 114 0.97 1.20 15.04
C LEU A 114 1.61 2.37 14.32
N LEU A 115 2.31 2.13 13.22
CA LEU A 115 2.82 3.15 12.31
C LEU A 115 2.84 2.62 10.88
N GLY A 116 2.82 3.54 9.92
CA GLY A 116 2.97 3.28 8.51
C GLY A 116 3.80 4.37 7.84
N VAL A 117 4.70 3.96 6.95
CA VAL A 117 5.52 4.84 6.12
C VAL A 117 5.51 4.31 4.70
N VAL A 118 5.20 5.17 3.74
CA VAL A 118 5.31 4.88 2.30
C VAL A 118 6.14 5.99 1.67
N TYR A 119 7.26 5.61 1.07
CA TYR A 119 8.09 6.56 0.33
C TYR A 119 7.94 6.34 -1.17
N GLU A 120 7.22 7.22 -1.83
CA GLU A 120 7.05 7.25 -3.29
C GLU A 120 8.30 7.86 -3.92
N VAL A 121 9.04 7.04 -4.67
CA VAL A 121 10.40 7.34 -5.11
C VAL A 121 10.43 8.35 -6.26
N CYS A 122 9.45 8.28 -7.17
CA CYS A 122 9.46 9.10 -8.38
C CYS A 122 9.18 10.58 -8.10
N ARG A 123 8.31 10.86 -7.09
CA ARG A 123 7.93 12.22 -6.70
C ARG A 123 8.67 12.74 -5.48
N ASP A 124 9.50 11.90 -4.83
CA ASP A 124 10.18 12.24 -3.57
C ASP A 124 9.17 12.61 -2.46
N GLU A 125 8.13 11.78 -2.32
CA GLU A 125 7.03 11.99 -1.37
C GLU A 125 7.06 10.92 -0.28
N CYS A 126 7.35 11.33 0.97
CA CYS A 126 7.32 10.47 2.14
C CYS A 126 5.98 10.65 2.87
N PHE A 127 5.08 9.67 2.75
CA PHE A 127 3.82 9.60 3.48
C PHE A 127 4.03 8.82 4.76
N TYR A 128 3.51 9.30 5.89
CA TYR A 128 3.64 8.61 7.14
C TYR A 128 2.54 8.95 8.14
N ALA A 129 2.26 8.00 9.03
CA ALA A 129 1.38 8.18 10.16
C ALA A 129 1.78 7.25 11.30
N TRP A 130 1.36 7.60 12.50
CA TRP A 130 1.36 6.69 13.64
C TRP A 130 0.00 6.76 14.33
N LYS A 131 -0.39 5.69 14.98
CA LYS A 131 -1.70 5.57 15.63
C LYS A 131 -2.00 6.74 16.57
N GLY A 132 -3.08 7.47 16.28
CA GLY A 132 -3.51 8.66 17.02
C GLY A 132 -2.64 9.91 16.79
N GLY A 133 -1.78 9.90 15.75
CA GLY A 133 -0.81 10.95 15.50
C GLY A 133 -1.08 11.83 14.29
N LYS A 134 -2.17 11.60 13.56
CA LYS A 134 -2.47 12.18 12.25
C LYS A 134 -1.55 11.66 11.13
N ALA A 135 -1.84 12.03 9.87
CA ALA A 135 -1.08 11.67 8.69
C ALA A 135 -0.31 12.87 8.13
N PHE A 136 0.84 12.60 7.55
CA PHE A 136 1.74 13.61 7.02
C PHE A 136 2.32 13.20 5.66
N MET A 137 2.67 14.18 4.85
CA MET A 137 3.52 14.03 3.67
C MET A 137 4.64 15.07 3.73
N ASN A 138 5.89 14.63 3.70
CA ASN A 138 7.08 15.51 3.76
C ASN A 138 7.03 16.55 4.89
N GLY A 139 6.46 16.20 6.06
CA GLY A 139 6.36 17.08 7.22
C GLY A 139 5.07 17.90 7.32
N GLU A 140 4.28 17.98 6.25
CA GLU A 140 3.00 18.68 6.23
C GLU A 140 1.85 17.73 6.54
N GLU A 141 0.91 18.17 7.42
CA GLU A 141 -0.30 17.38 7.75
C GLU A 141 -1.19 17.25 6.51
N ILE A 142 -1.68 16.04 6.24
CA ILE A 142 -2.53 15.74 5.09
C ILE A 142 -3.90 15.23 5.52
N HIS A 143 -4.88 15.42 4.63
CA HIS A 143 -6.26 14.98 4.82
C HIS A 143 -6.81 14.41 3.52
N VAL A 144 -7.76 13.48 3.65
CA VAL A 144 -8.56 12.99 2.53
C VAL A 144 -9.40 14.11 1.91
N SER A 145 -9.93 13.90 0.71
CA SER A 145 -10.81 14.85 0.03
C SER A 145 -12.16 14.99 0.73
N ASN A 146 -12.88 16.07 0.40
CA ASN A 146 -14.24 16.34 0.89
C ASN A 146 -15.32 16.03 -0.17
N VAL A 147 -15.02 15.24 -1.21
CA VAL A 147 -16.01 14.88 -2.25
C VAL A 147 -17.10 14.02 -1.63
N GLU A 148 -18.39 14.37 -1.91
CA GLU A 148 -19.57 13.69 -1.39
C GLU A 148 -20.42 13.02 -2.49
N ASP A 149 -20.32 13.50 -3.73
CA ASP A 149 -21.09 12.96 -4.86
C ASP A 149 -20.21 12.02 -5.69
N ILE A 150 -20.67 10.78 -5.88
CA ILE A 150 -19.91 9.75 -6.63
C ILE A 150 -19.59 10.17 -8.08
N LYS A 151 -20.43 11.02 -8.70
CA LYS A 151 -20.18 11.54 -10.06
C LYS A 151 -18.92 12.40 -10.16
N ASP A 152 -18.52 13.02 -9.05
CA ASP A 152 -17.33 13.87 -8.97
C ASP A 152 -16.11 13.07 -8.47
N ALA A 153 -16.30 11.81 -8.08
CA ALA A 153 -15.26 10.96 -7.53
C ALA A 153 -14.20 10.59 -8.55
N PHE A 154 -12.93 10.69 -8.14
CA PHE A 154 -11.78 10.21 -8.90
C PHE A 154 -11.22 8.96 -8.22
N VAL A 155 -11.21 7.83 -8.92
CA VAL A 155 -11.05 6.50 -8.34
C VAL A 155 -9.85 5.78 -8.95
N ILE A 156 -9.14 5.01 -8.12
CA ILE A 156 -8.17 4.02 -8.58
C ILE A 156 -8.72 2.63 -8.30
N THR A 157 -8.63 1.72 -9.27
CA THR A 157 -8.81 0.29 -9.09
C THR A 157 -7.71 -0.43 -9.84
N GLU A 158 -7.27 -1.57 -9.32
CA GLU A 158 -6.21 -2.35 -9.95
C GLU A 158 -6.73 -3.71 -10.43
N LEU A 159 -5.96 -4.38 -11.27
CA LEU A 159 -6.31 -5.69 -11.82
C LEU A 159 -5.32 -6.73 -11.31
N PRO A 160 -5.78 -7.77 -10.59
CA PRO A 160 -4.92 -8.87 -10.14
C PRO A 160 -4.56 -9.80 -11.31
N TYR A 161 -3.61 -9.40 -12.15
CA TYR A 161 -3.24 -10.07 -13.41
C TYR A 161 -2.82 -11.53 -13.27
N ASN A 162 -2.21 -11.88 -12.16
CA ASN A 162 -1.73 -13.23 -11.83
C ASN A 162 -2.81 -14.11 -11.18
N HIS A 163 -4.02 -13.58 -10.94
CA HIS A 163 -5.13 -14.26 -10.26
C HIS A 163 -6.39 -14.25 -11.08
N LEU A 164 -6.44 -15.10 -12.13
CA LEU A 164 -7.53 -15.14 -13.10
C LEU A 164 -8.92 -15.41 -12.49
N GLN A 165 -8.99 -16.03 -11.29
CA GLN A 165 -10.25 -16.23 -10.56
C GLN A 165 -10.92 -14.90 -10.17
N TYR A 166 -10.17 -13.80 -10.02
CA TYR A 166 -10.71 -12.48 -9.68
C TYR A 166 -11.03 -11.61 -10.92
N LYS A 167 -10.78 -12.13 -12.12
CA LYS A 167 -11.05 -11.40 -13.37
C LYS A 167 -12.46 -10.86 -13.44
N GLN A 168 -13.46 -11.69 -13.11
CA GLN A 168 -14.87 -11.28 -13.19
C GLN A 168 -15.21 -10.21 -12.15
N THR A 169 -14.65 -10.33 -10.96
CA THR A 169 -14.76 -9.32 -9.88
C THR A 169 -14.20 -7.97 -10.34
N ALA A 170 -12.98 -7.95 -10.84
CA ALA A 170 -12.33 -6.72 -11.30
C ALA A 170 -13.04 -6.07 -12.49
N LEU A 171 -13.45 -6.85 -13.48
CA LEU A 171 -14.19 -6.34 -14.65
C LEU A 171 -15.59 -5.84 -14.28
N HIS A 172 -16.29 -6.54 -13.38
CA HIS A 172 -17.58 -6.10 -12.88
C HIS A 172 -17.48 -4.77 -12.13
N LEU A 173 -16.45 -4.62 -11.30
CA LEU A 173 -16.21 -3.37 -10.60
C LEU A 173 -15.98 -2.20 -11.57
N ILE A 174 -15.16 -2.38 -12.60
CA ILE A 174 -14.96 -1.38 -13.65
C ILE A 174 -16.27 -1.06 -14.37
N ASP A 175 -17.08 -2.07 -14.70
CA ASP A 175 -18.39 -1.90 -15.35
C ASP A 175 -19.35 -1.07 -14.50
N GLN A 176 -19.41 -1.31 -13.19
CA GLN A 176 -20.23 -0.55 -12.25
C GLN A 176 -19.77 0.90 -12.06
N LEU A 177 -18.49 1.19 -12.21
CA LEU A 177 -17.93 2.52 -12.07
C LEU A 177 -17.94 3.32 -13.38
N TYR A 178 -17.98 2.65 -14.52
CA TYR A 178 -17.92 3.29 -15.83
C TYR A 178 -19.12 4.20 -16.10
N GLY A 179 -18.86 5.49 -16.30
CA GLY A 179 -19.90 6.50 -16.53
C GLY A 179 -20.65 6.93 -15.25
N VAL A 180 -20.25 6.41 -14.09
CA VAL A 180 -20.82 6.76 -12.77
C VAL A 180 -19.89 7.72 -12.01
N VAL A 181 -18.58 7.45 -12.05
CA VAL A 181 -17.55 8.29 -11.39
C VAL A 181 -16.95 9.32 -12.35
N GLY A 182 -16.32 10.36 -11.81
CA GLY A 182 -15.64 11.40 -12.59
C GLY A 182 -14.42 10.91 -13.38
N GLY A 183 -13.79 9.83 -12.92
CA GLY A 183 -12.70 9.18 -13.64
C GLY A 183 -12.14 7.97 -12.92
N ILE A 184 -11.55 7.05 -13.70
CA ILE A 184 -10.92 5.83 -13.20
C ILE A 184 -9.45 5.81 -13.65
N ARG A 185 -8.57 5.34 -12.77
CA ARG A 185 -7.14 5.10 -13.07
C ARG A 185 -6.72 3.71 -12.59
N MET A 186 -5.63 3.22 -13.18
CA MET A 186 -4.83 2.09 -12.72
C MET A 186 -3.40 2.57 -12.63
N ASN A 187 -2.77 2.44 -11.48
CA ASN A 187 -1.45 3.03 -11.21
C ASN A 187 -0.34 1.98 -11.07
N GLY A 188 -0.68 0.72 -10.75
CA GLY A 188 0.28 -0.39 -10.65
C GLY A 188 1.18 -0.35 -9.40
N SER A 189 0.80 0.40 -8.36
CA SER A 189 1.42 0.43 -7.04
C SER A 189 0.32 0.67 -6.00
N ALA A 190 -0.01 -0.35 -5.22
CA ALA A 190 -1.11 -0.31 -4.28
C ALA A 190 -0.84 0.69 -3.14
N ALA A 191 0.34 0.61 -2.52
CA ALA A 191 0.68 1.49 -1.40
C ALA A 191 0.71 2.98 -1.81
N ALA A 192 1.27 3.30 -2.98
CA ALA A 192 1.26 4.68 -3.48
C ALA A 192 -0.17 5.15 -3.80
N ALA A 193 -0.99 4.31 -4.45
CA ALA A 193 -2.37 4.64 -4.80
C ALA A 193 -3.24 4.90 -3.56
N ILE A 194 -3.10 4.10 -2.50
CA ILE A 194 -3.78 4.30 -1.23
C ILE A 194 -3.31 5.63 -0.57
N CYS A 195 -2.02 5.95 -0.60
CA CYS A 195 -1.52 7.23 -0.10
C CYS A 195 -2.07 8.43 -0.88
N TYR A 196 -2.36 8.26 -2.17
CA TYR A 196 -3.00 9.32 -2.96
C TYR A 196 -4.45 9.57 -2.53
N VAL A 197 -5.15 8.57 -1.96
CA VAL A 197 -6.43 8.80 -1.27
C VAL A 197 -6.21 9.58 0.02
N ALA A 198 -5.19 9.26 0.81
CA ALA A 198 -4.89 9.94 2.07
C ALA A 198 -4.63 11.45 1.90
N ILE A 199 -4.06 11.87 0.75
CA ILE A 199 -3.80 13.30 0.45
C ILE A 199 -4.91 13.95 -0.38
N GLY A 200 -6.02 13.24 -0.66
CA GLY A 200 -7.15 13.78 -1.41
C GLY A 200 -6.91 13.96 -2.91
N ARG A 201 -5.90 13.32 -3.50
CA ARG A 201 -5.71 13.27 -4.96
C ARG A 201 -6.73 12.36 -5.63
N PHE A 202 -7.16 11.34 -4.92
CA PHE A 202 -8.22 10.42 -5.28
C PHE A 202 -9.18 10.26 -4.12
N ASP A 203 -10.41 9.83 -4.41
CA ASP A 203 -11.48 9.72 -3.44
C ASP A 203 -11.70 8.29 -2.96
N ALA A 204 -11.30 7.33 -3.77
CA ALA A 204 -11.34 5.91 -3.45
C ALA A 204 -10.26 5.12 -4.19
N TRP A 205 -9.83 4.05 -3.54
CA TRP A 205 -9.00 2.99 -4.12
C TRP A 205 -9.54 1.64 -3.65
N MET A 206 -9.52 0.64 -4.54
CA MET A 206 -9.99 -0.69 -4.21
C MET A 206 -9.32 -1.75 -5.07
N GLU A 207 -8.97 -2.87 -4.43
CA GLU A 207 -8.38 -4.03 -5.09
C GLU A 207 -8.68 -5.32 -4.34
N ALA A 208 -8.78 -6.44 -5.08
CA ALA A 208 -8.88 -7.78 -4.54
C ALA A 208 -7.56 -8.53 -4.74
N PHE A 209 -7.21 -9.36 -3.78
CA PHE A 209 -6.04 -10.21 -3.77
C PHE A 209 -4.70 -9.48 -3.67
N LEU A 210 -4.41 -9.06 -2.45
CA LEU A 210 -3.18 -8.36 -2.09
C LEU A 210 -2.43 -9.09 -0.97
N GLY A 211 -1.12 -8.94 -0.92
CA GLY A 211 -0.31 -9.22 0.24
C GLY A 211 -0.50 -8.16 1.33
N LYS A 212 -0.24 -8.51 2.58
CA LYS A 212 -0.36 -7.56 3.69
C LYS A 212 0.62 -6.39 3.56
N TRP A 213 1.74 -6.60 2.90
CA TRP A 213 2.78 -5.61 2.66
C TRP A 213 2.34 -4.51 1.69
N ASP A 214 1.45 -4.81 0.74
CA ASP A 214 0.97 -3.86 -0.27
C ASP A 214 0.14 -2.72 0.35
N TYR A 215 -0.55 -2.95 1.48
CA TYR A 215 -1.52 -1.98 2.01
C TYR A 215 -1.35 -1.59 3.48
N SER A 216 -0.65 -2.39 4.32
CA SER A 216 -0.67 -2.14 5.78
C SER A 216 -0.22 -0.74 6.17
N ALA A 217 0.85 -0.23 5.59
CA ALA A 217 1.35 1.11 5.87
C ALA A 217 0.36 2.20 5.42
N ALA A 218 -0.08 2.10 4.17
CA ALA A 218 -0.95 3.08 3.55
C ALA A 218 -2.36 3.09 4.15
N ALA A 219 -2.87 1.94 4.62
CA ALA A 219 -4.15 1.85 5.31
C ALA A 219 -4.18 2.70 6.58
N LEU A 220 -3.14 2.62 7.42
CA LEU A 220 -3.04 3.48 8.61
C LEU A 220 -2.94 4.95 8.21
N ILE A 221 -2.19 5.27 7.17
CA ILE A 221 -2.05 6.66 6.69
C ILE A 221 -3.41 7.22 6.27
N VAL A 222 -4.24 6.46 5.54
CA VAL A 222 -5.61 6.87 5.19
C VAL A 222 -6.48 7.07 6.43
N GLN A 223 -6.45 6.14 7.40
CA GLN A 223 -7.22 6.25 8.64
C GLN A 223 -6.85 7.50 9.43
N GLU A 224 -5.57 7.78 9.60
CA GLU A 224 -5.06 8.96 10.32
C GLU A 224 -5.24 10.27 9.53
N ALA A 225 -5.46 10.20 8.21
CA ALA A 225 -5.84 11.32 7.35
C ALA A 225 -7.36 11.63 7.40
N GLY A 226 -8.15 10.86 8.16
CA GLY A 226 -9.60 11.00 8.28
C GLY A 226 -10.42 10.22 7.26
N GLY A 227 -9.79 9.35 6.47
CA GLY A 227 -10.45 8.44 5.56
C GLY A 227 -10.96 7.16 6.24
N LYS A 228 -11.53 6.27 5.44
CA LYS A 228 -12.05 4.98 5.90
C LYS A 228 -11.47 3.84 5.08
N VAL A 229 -11.06 2.77 5.79
CA VAL A 229 -10.52 1.53 5.22
C VAL A 229 -11.29 0.36 5.79
N THR A 230 -11.78 -0.53 4.91
CA THR A 230 -12.40 -1.81 5.29
C THR A 230 -12.05 -2.89 4.27
N ASP A 231 -12.46 -4.10 4.54
CA ASP A 231 -12.56 -5.11 3.49
C ASP A 231 -13.76 -4.84 2.55
N PHE A 232 -13.96 -5.67 1.53
CA PHE A 232 -15.06 -5.53 0.58
C PHE A 232 -16.45 -5.77 1.20
N TYR A 233 -16.51 -6.37 2.39
CA TYR A 233 -17.75 -6.63 3.13
C TYR A 233 -18.06 -5.54 4.17
N GLY A 234 -17.18 -4.53 4.32
CA GLY A 234 -17.35 -3.43 5.25
C GLY A 234 -16.82 -3.69 6.66
N GLU A 235 -16.04 -4.77 6.83
CA GLU A 235 -15.49 -5.19 8.12
C GLU A 235 -14.03 -4.73 8.27
N ASP A 236 -13.56 -4.65 9.52
CA ASP A 236 -12.18 -4.25 9.84
C ASP A 236 -11.18 -5.42 9.72
N HIS A 237 -11.58 -6.51 9.06
CA HIS A 237 -10.76 -7.71 8.87
C HIS A 237 -9.71 -7.57 7.77
N PHE A 238 -9.61 -6.43 7.11
CA PHE A 238 -8.64 -6.18 6.04
C PHE A 238 -7.19 -6.46 6.46
N ILE A 239 -6.83 -6.28 7.75
CA ILE A 239 -5.46 -6.52 8.26
C ILE A 239 -4.99 -7.97 8.01
N GLU A 240 -5.89 -8.93 8.00
CA GLU A 240 -5.62 -10.35 7.74
C GLU A 240 -6.19 -10.82 6.39
N GLY A 241 -6.88 -9.94 5.66
CA GLY A 241 -7.56 -10.23 4.40
C GLY A 241 -6.68 -10.04 3.16
N HIS A 242 -7.32 -10.21 2.00
CA HIS A 242 -6.71 -10.08 0.69
C HIS A 242 -7.46 -9.09 -0.23
N HIS A 243 -8.48 -8.43 0.26
CA HIS A 243 -9.25 -7.44 -0.47
C HIS A 243 -9.54 -6.25 0.44
N ILE A 244 -9.40 -5.06 -0.09
CA ILE A 244 -9.42 -3.84 0.68
C ILE A 244 -9.99 -2.69 -0.16
N ILE A 245 -10.71 -1.81 0.51
CA ILE A 245 -11.15 -0.52 0.00
C ILE A 245 -10.68 0.58 0.94
N ALA A 246 -10.07 1.62 0.38
CA ALA A 246 -9.72 2.86 1.05
C ALA A 246 -10.45 4.03 0.39
N THR A 247 -11.07 4.90 1.18
CA THR A 247 -11.86 6.04 0.68
C THR A 247 -11.67 7.29 1.52
N ASN A 248 -12.20 8.41 1.02
CA ASN A 248 -12.29 9.66 1.77
C ASN A 248 -13.31 9.63 2.94
N GLY A 249 -13.95 8.49 3.19
CA GLY A 249 -14.97 8.34 4.24
C GLY A 249 -16.39 8.73 3.78
N ASN A 250 -16.60 9.88 3.17
CA ASN A 250 -17.90 10.34 2.69
C ASN A 250 -18.52 9.38 1.68
N LEU A 251 -17.70 8.90 0.74
CA LEU A 251 -18.11 8.01 -0.34
C LEU A 251 -18.07 6.52 0.05
N HIS A 252 -17.55 6.17 1.23
CA HIS A 252 -17.40 4.77 1.64
C HIS A 252 -18.71 3.97 1.57
N PRO A 253 -19.86 4.46 2.07
CA PRO A 253 -21.13 3.71 2.00
C PRO A 253 -21.58 3.42 0.56
N VAL A 254 -21.32 4.35 -0.38
CA VAL A 254 -21.68 4.17 -1.79
C VAL A 254 -20.84 3.10 -2.44
N PHE A 255 -19.53 3.12 -2.23
CA PHE A 255 -18.61 2.10 -2.75
C PHE A 255 -18.86 0.73 -2.11
N GLN A 256 -19.17 0.69 -0.80
CA GLN A 256 -19.58 -0.56 -0.13
C GLN A 256 -20.81 -1.20 -0.79
N LYS A 257 -21.80 -0.39 -1.18
CA LYS A 257 -22.97 -0.88 -1.90
C LYS A 257 -22.56 -1.49 -3.25
N ILE A 258 -21.73 -0.81 -4.03
CA ILE A 258 -21.21 -1.31 -5.32
C ILE A 258 -20.47 -2.64 -5.11
N LEU A 259 -19.61 -2.72 -4.10
CA LEU A 259 -18.85 -3.93 -3.77
C LEU A 259 -19.73 -5.09 -3.33
N SER A 260 -20.86 -4.82 -2.65
CA SER A 260 -21.81 -5.87 -2.23
C SER A 260 -22.52 -6.56 -3.42
N GLU A 261 -22.53 -5.94 -4.59
CA GLU A 261 -23.08 -6.47 -5.83
C GLU A 261 -22.05 -7.26 -6.67
N VAL A 262 -20.78 -7.21 -6.27
CA VAL A 262 -19.69 -7.96 -6.91
C VAL A 262 -19.83 -9.46 -6.57
N PRO A 263 -19.60 -10.37 -7.53
CA PRO A 263 -19.63 -11.81 -7.25
C PRO A 263 -18.74 -12.17 -6.07
N PRO A 264 -19.17 -13.11 -5.20
CA PRO A 264 -18.39 -13.51 -4.04
C PRO A 264 -16.96 -13.90 -4.45
N LEU A 265 -15.97 -13.40 -3.70
CA LEU A 265 -14.58 -13.79 -3.85
C LEU A 265 -14.47 -15.26 -3.41
N ASN A 266 -14.26 -16.16 -4.36
CA ASN A 266 -13.95 -17.56 -4.06
C ASN A 266 -12.52 -17.59 -3.49
N MET A 267 -12.41 -17.62 -2.17
CA MET A 267 -11.15 -17.78 -1.45
C MET A 267 -10.63 -19.21 -1.55
#